data_ae8781680c92c41d40fc0caae8fec9a7
#
_entry.id   ae8781680c92c41d40fc0caae8fec9a7
#
_cell.length_a   1.000
_cell.length_b   1.000
_cell.length_c   1.000
_cell.angle_alpha   90.00
_cell.angle_beta   90.00
_cell.angle_gamma   90.00
#
_symmetry.space_group_name_H-M   'P 1'
#
loop_
_entity.id
_entity.type
_entity.pdbx_description
1 polymer ?
#
loop_
_entity_poly.entity_id
_entity_poly.type
_entity_poly.pdbx_seq_one_letter_code
_entity_poly.pdbx_strand_id
1 'polypeptide(L)'
;DADGLAGYFPPRAGDAPAGNDRLTAQLIATSHEAGFALPDAARNAMLEGLTAFVEGRIERRLWAPASAQGLNLAVRKLAALDALARHGRVQARMLGSINATPALWPTAAVIDWLNLLRRLRAQDIAVPDHARRIEQAQQILRSRLALGGTTLKFSDEVGDHWWWLMDSADANAARLILAVLDEPAWRDDLPRLVVGALGRQRDGAWSTTTANLWGAIALDKFSAKFESQAPTGSSAVRVDSRPSGASAAAAPPALASGIVDWAKQPAGGSVMLPWPAEPATLSVRQQGSGTPWLTVQGLAAIAPKGPVRAGYGLTRHITAVSRKDPSRWSRGDVLRVRLEIDAQTDMSWVVVSDPVPGGATLLGSGLGRDSAIAAQSRSSESDTDAGSAWTAYDERSFEAFRRYYGQLPRGRHVVEYTLRLNAAGRFALPPTRIEAMYAPETFGELPNGAIDVAP
;
A
#
# COMPACT_ATOMS: atom_id res chain seq x y z
N ASP A 1 -28.73 13.26 12.09
CA ASP A 1 -29.02 14.50 12.79
C ASP A 1 -30.31 15.17 12.24
N ALA A 2 -30.66 16.34 12.74
CA ALA A 2 -31.85 17.07 12.31
C ALA A 2 -31.85 17.47 10.84
N ASP A 3 -30.68 17.62 10.25
CA ASP A 3 -30.48 17.95 8.82
C ASP A 3 -30.47 16.70 7.92
N GLY A 4 -30.74 15.52 8.46
CA GLY A 4 -30.75 14.26 7.73
C GLY A 4 -29.37 13.63 7.49
N LEU A 5 -28.28 14.25 7.94
CA LEU A 5 -26.94 13.68 7.75
C LEU A 5 -26.60 12.64 8.84
N ALA A 6 -25.94 11.56 8.44
CA ALA A 6 -25.46 10.51 9.33
C ALA A 6 -24.27 11.00 10.18
N GLY A 7 -24.26 10.64 11.46
CA GLY A 7 -23.15 10.91 12.38
C GLY A 7 -22.44 9.62 12.76
N TYR A 8 -21.20 9.74 13.23
CA TYR A 8 -20.44 8.60 13.77
C TYR A 8 -20.97 8.09 15.10
N PHE A 9 -21.65 8.97 15.84
CA PHE A 9 -22.21 8.68 17.16
C PHE A 9 -23.65 9.14 17.22
N PRO A 10 -24.48 8.50 18.06
CA PRO A 10 -25.86 8.97 18.30
C PRO A 10 -25.85 10.42 18.81
N PRO A 11 -26.74 11.29 18.29
CA PRO A 11 -26.85 12.65 18.80
C PRO A 11 -27.34 12.63 20.25
N ARG A 12 -26.76 13.47 21.10
CA ARG A 12 -27.27 13.74 22.46
C ARG A 12 -28.24 14.90 22.43
N ALA A 13 -29.17 14.90 23.36
CA ALA A 13 -30.12 16.02 23.49
C ALA A 13 -29.35 17.33 23.75
N GLY A 14 -29.57 18.33 22.90
CA GLY A 14 -28.91 19.64 23.00
C GLY A 14 -27.59 19.76 22.22
N ASP A 15 -27.09 18.71 21.62
CA ASP A 15 -25.89 18.78 20.75
C ASP A 15 -26.19 19.59 19.47
N ALA A 16 -25.18 20.32 19.00
CA ALA A 16 -25.20 20.90 17.65
C ALA A 16 -25.29 19.78 16.60
N PRO A 17 -25.83 20.04 15.38
CA PRO A 17 -25.92 19.06 14.33
C PRO A 17 -24.55 18.45 14.01
N ALA A 18 -24.34 17.16 14.35
CA ALA A 18 -23.08 16.43 14.26
C ALA A 18 -22.99 15.52 13.01
N GLY A 19 -23.96 15.64 12.09
CA GLY A 19 -23.97 14.86 10.86
C GLY A 19 -22.82 15.25 9.93
N ASN A 20 -22.27 14.25 9.27
CA ASN A 20 -21.13 14.35 8.38
C ASN A 20 -21.55 14.03 6.95
N ASP A 21 -21.41 15.00 6.04
CA ASP A 21 -21.79 14.88 4.63
C ASP A 21 -20.96 13.79 3.91
N ARG A 22 -19.66 13.67 4.22
CA ARG A 22 -18.82 12.65 3.58
C ARG A 22 -19.21 11.24 4.02
N LEU A 23 -19.46 11.04 5.32
CA LEU A 23 -19.96 9.76 5.83
C LEU A 23 -21.32 9.41 5.20
N THR A 24 -22.23 10.39 5.14
CA THR A 24 -23.56 10.19 4.55
C THR A 24 -23.47 9.81 3.07
N ALA A 25 -22.64 10.52 2.29
CA ALA A 25 -22.40 10.18 0.89
C ALA A 25 -21.82 8.75 0.74
N GLN A 26 -20.87 8.38 1.61
CA GLN A 26 -20.28 7.03 1.64
C GLN A 26 -21.34 5.96 1.92
N LEU A 27 -22.20 6.14 2.93
CA LEU A 27 -23.26 5.20 3.28
C LEU A 27 -24.26 5.02 2.14
N ILE A 28 -24.72 6.10 1.53
CA ILE A 28 -25.64 6.06 0.38
C ILE A 28 -24.99 5.36 -0.82
N ALA A 29 -23.74 5.68 -1.13
CA ALA A 29 -23.06 5.09 -2.27
C ALA A 29 -22.79 3.59 -2.08
N THR A 30 -22.26 3.19 -0.92
CA THR A 30 -21.93 1.79 -0.65
C THR A 30 -23.15 0.90 -0.50
N SER A 31 -24.21 1.37 0.18
CA SER A 31 -25.47 0.60 0.29
C SER A 31 -26.10 0.38 -1.09
N HIS A 32 -26.10 1.37 -1.96
CA HIS A 32 -26.59 1.21 -3.33
C HIS A 32 -25.75 0.19 -4.12
N GLU A 33 -24.42 0.30 -4.08
CA GLU A 33 -23.53 -0.61 -4.82
C GLU A 33 -23.58 -2.05 -4.29
N ALA A 34 -23.77 -2.22 -2.97
CA ALA A 34 -23.91 -3.52 -2.34
C ALA A 34 -25.32 -4.13 -2.49
N GLY A 35 -26.28 -3.39 -3.04
CA GLY A 35 -27.69 -3.83 -3.08
C GLY A 35 -28.33 -3.90 -1.69
N PHE A 36 -27.77 -3.21 -0.70
CA PHE A 36 -28.28 -3.20 0.67
C PHE A 36 -29.37 -2.15 0.85
N ALA A 37 -30.58 -2.60 1.20
CA ALA A 37 -31.73 -1.72 1.41
C ALA A 37 -31.63 -0.99 2.76
N LEU A 38 -31.37 0.31 2.73
CA LEU A 38 -31.51 1.16 3.90
C LEU A 38 -33.01 1.39 4.23
N PRO A 39 -33.38 1.56 5.50
CA PRO A 39 -34.74 1.95 5.85
C PRO A 39 -35.16 3.23 5.10
N ASP A 40 -36.34 3.24 4.50
CA ASP A 40 -36.79 4.30 3.59
C ASP A 40 -36.74 5.70 4.22
N ALA A 41 -37.19 5.83 5.46
CA ALA A 41 -37.15 7.12 6.17
C ALA A 41 -35.71 7.63 6.33
N ALA A 42 -34.76 6.77 6.72
CA ALA A 42 -33.37 7.13 6.90
C ALA A 42 -32.71 7.49 5.57
N ARG A 43 -32.95 6.65 4.54
CA ARG A 43 -32.43 6.91 3.19
C ARG A 43 -32.90 8.25 2.64
N ASN A 44 -34.22 8.53 2.74
CA ASN A 44 -34.79 9.75 2.22
C ASN A 44 -34.29 11.00 2.99
N ALA A 45 -34.15 10.89 4.31
CA ALA A 45 -33.54 11.96 5.12
C ALA A 45 -32.10 12.24 4.72
N MET A 46 -31.29 11.18 4.52
CA MET A 46 -29.89 11.33 4.07
C MET A 46 -29.79 11.94 2.67
N LEU A 47 -30.66 11.54 1.74
CA LEU A 47 -30.69 12.12 0.40
C LEU A 47 -31.10 13.61 0.41
N GLU A 48 -32.06 13.99 1.25
CA GLU A 48 -32.44 15.40 1.41
C GLU A 48 -31.33 16.20 2.08
N GLY A 49 -30.69 15.68 3.11
CA GLY A 49 -29.53 16.32 3.76
C GLY A 49 -28.36 16.55 2.80
N LEU A 50 -28.03 15.55 1.97
CA LEU A 50 -27.00 15.71 0.94
C LEU A 50 -27.39 16.74 -0.13
N THR A 51 -28.68 16.79 -0.51
CA THR A 51 -29.20 17.79 -1.45
C THR A 51 -29.05 19.19 -0.86
N ALA A 52 -29.46 19.37 0.39
CA ALA A 52 -29.34 20.66 1.11
C ALA A 52 -27.87 21.09 1.25
N PHE A 53 -26.95 20.15 1.49
CA PHE A 53 -25.51 20.41 1.55
C PHE A 53 -24.94 20.86 0.20
N VAL A 54 -25.29 20.17 -0.90
CA VAL A 54 -24.83 20.53 -2.25
C VAL A 54 -25.34 21.91 -2.65
N GLU A 55 -26.61 22.22 -2.35
CA GLU A 55 -27.25 23.52 -2.65
C GLU A 55 -26.78 24.65 -1.70
N GLY A 56 -26.01 24.35 -0.67
CA GLY A 56 -25.53 25.34 0.30
C GLY A 56 -26.59 25.80 1.30
N ARG A 57 -27.71 25.08 1.44
CA ARG A 57 -28.74 25.33 2.46
C ARG A 57 -28.28 24.93 3.86
N ILE A 58 -27.35 23.98 3.93
CA ILE A 58 -26.65 23.58 5.16
C ILE A 58 -25.15 23.60 4.93
N GLU A 59 -24.41 23.96 5.95
CA GLU A 59 -22.95 23.97 5.93
C GLU A 59 -22.41 22.99 6.97
N ARG A 60 -21.33 22.30 6.60
CA ARG A 60 -20.56 21.43 7.51
C ARG A 60 -19.09 21.74 7.38
N ARG A 61 -18.46 22.02 8.51
CA ARG A 61 -17.02 22.23 8.59
C ARG A 61 -16.37 20.93 8.97
N LEU A 62 -15.58 20.38 8.06
CA LEU A 62 -14.68 19.25 8.32
C LEU A 62 -13.26 19.76 8.33
N TRP A 63 -12.48 19.21 9.24
CA TRP A 63 -11.06 19.47 9.28
C TRP A 63 -10.40 19.04 7.96
N ALA A 64 -9.46 19.83 7.50
CA ALA A 64 -8.60 19.52 6.37
C ALA A 64 -7.25 20.20 6.57
N PRO A 65 -6.14 19.61 6.11
CA PRO A 65 -4.84 20.28 6.12
C PRO A 65 -4.87 21.54 5.22
N ALA A 66 -4.00 22.49 5.51
CA ALA A 66 -3.96 23.77 4.80
C ALA A 66 -3.83 23.61 3.27
N SER A 67 -3.05 22.61 2.83
CA SER A 67 -2.86 22.28 1.40
C SER A 67 -4.13 21.83 0.69
N ALA A 68 -5.12 21.29 1.42
CA ALA A 68 -6.35 20.76 0.86
C ALA A 68 -7.56 21.68 1.05
N GLN A 69 -7.47 22.74 1.86
CA GLN A 69 -8.60 23.58 2.24
C GLN A 69 -9.37 24.16 1.04
N GLY A 70 -8.64 24.62 0.01
CA GLY A 70 -9.26 25.21 -1.18
C GLY A 70 -10.10 24.25 -2.03
N LEU A 71 -9.81 22.95 -1.98
CA LEU A 71 -10.53 21.92 -2.75
C LEU A 71 -11.48 21.08 -1.90
N ASN A 72 -11.33 21.08 -0.57
CA ASN A 72 -12.02 20.18 0.34
C ASN A 72 -13.56 20.23 0.18
N LEU A 73 -14.15 21.42 0.12
CA LEU A 73 -15.59 21.57 -0.06
C LEU A 73 -16.07 21.05 -1.43
N ALA A 74 -15.34 21.35 -2.48
CA ALA A 74 -15.69 20.90 -3.85
C ALA A 74 -15.64 19.38 -3.96
N VAL A 75 -14.62 18.73 -3.38
CA VAL A 75 -14.47 17.26 -3.35
C VAL A 75 -15.60 16.62 -2.55
N ARG A 76 -15.99 17.19 -1.42
CA ARG A 76 -17.11 16.70 -0.60
C ARG A 76 -18.44 16.84 -1.31
N LYS A 77 -18.70 17.98 -1.98
CA LYS A 77 -19.91 18.19 -2.79
C LYS A 77 -19.96 17.22 -3.96
N LEU A 78 -18.81 16.93 -4.57
CA LEU A 78 -18.72 15.96 -5.66
C LEU A 78 -19.10 14.55 -5.20
N ALA A 79 -18.58 14.11 -4.04
CA ALA A 79 -18.97 12.83 -3.46
C ALA A 79 -20.47 12.76 -3.11
N ALA A 80 -21.05 13.87 -2.63
CA ALA A 80 -22.48 13.96 -2.37
C ALA A 80 -23.29 13.89 -3.67
N LEU A 81 -22.85 14.54 -4.74
CA LEU A 81 -23.49 14.47 -6.07
C LEU A 81 -23.41 13.06 -6.67
N ASP A 82 -22.27 12.37 -6.57
CA ASP A 82 -22.14 10.99 -7.01
C ASP A 82 -23.09 10.05 -6.24
N ALA A 83 -23.23 10.26 -4.92
CA ALA A 83 -24.20 9.52 -4.10
C ALA A 83 -25.66 9.82 -4.50
N LEU A 84 -26.02 11.09 -4.70
CA LEU A 84 -27.35 11.52 -5.13
C LEU A 84 -27.71 11.02 -6.54
N ALA A 85 -26.74 10.97 -7.47
CA ALA A 85 -26.96 10.47 -8.83
C ALA A 85 -27.37 9.00 -8.87
N ARG A 86 -26.94 8.17 -7.90
CA ARG A 86 -27.39 6.78 -7.76
C ARG A 86 -28.91 6.65 -7.51
N HIS A 87 -29.53 7.71 -7.02
CA HIS A 87 -30.94 7.76 -6.68
C HIS A 87 -31.75 8.75 -7.56
N GLY A 88 -31.17 9.22 -8.67
CA GLY A 88 -31.82 10.14 -9.59
C GLY A 88 -32.14 11.53 -8.99
N ARG A 89 -31.39 11.96 -7.94
CA ARG A 89 -31.64 13.21 -7.22
C ARG A 89 -30.79 14.38 -7.70
N VAL A 90 -29.99 14.22 -8.76
CA VAL A 90 -29.13 15.29 -9.29
C VAL A 90 -29.86 16.06 -10.38
N GLN A 91 -29.73 17.38 -10.34
CA GLN A 91 -30.15 18.31 -11.41
C GLN A 91 -28.94 19.00 -12.00
N ALA A 92 -28.95 19.31 -13.29
CA ALA A 92 -27.81 19.90 -14.00
C ALA A 92 -27.28 21.19 -13.32
N ARG A 93 -28.16 22.02 -12.74
CA ARG A 93 -27.78 23.24 -12.00
C ARG A 93 -26.87 22.97 -10.79
N MET A 94 -26.98 21.79 -10.17
CA MET A 94 -26.18 21.45 -8.98
C MET A 94 -24.68 21.30 -9.31
N LEU A 95 -24.34 21.00 -10.59
CA LEU A 95 -22.96 20.94 -11.05
C LEU A 95 -22.24 22.29 -10.95
N GLY A 96 -22.96 23.40 -10.98
CA GLY A 96 -22.42 24.73 -10.74
C GLY A 96 -21.86 24.96 -9.32
N SER A 97 -22.18 24.07 -8.37
CA SER A 97 -21.63 24.13 -7.02
C SER A 97 -20.18 23.59 -6.92
N ILE A 98 -19.66 22.97 -7.99
CA ILE A 98 -18.30 22.43 -8.05
C ILE A 98 -17.48 23.36 -8.96
N ASN A 99 -16.56 24.08 -8.34
CA ASN A 99 -15.72 25.05 -9.02
C ASN A 99 -14.25 24.64 -8.94
N ALA A 100 -13.84 23.61 -9.73
CA ALA A 100 -12.45 23.16 -9.76
C ALA A 100 -12.09 22.43 -11.05
N THR A 101 -10.80 22.31 -11.33
CA THR A 101 -10.25 21.61 -12.49
C THR A 101 -9.99 20.14 -12.14
N PRO A 102 -10.58 19.14 -12.83
CA PRO A 102 -10.43 17.73 -12.49
C PRO A 102 -8.99 17.23 -12.41
N ALA A 103 -8.06 17.80 -13.14
CA ALA A 103 -6.64 17.47 -13.09
C ALA A 103 -6.00 17.75 -11.71
N LEU A 104 -6.56 18.69 -10.94
CA LEU A 104 -6.09 19.07 -9.60
C LEU A 104 -6.79 18.29 -8.48
N TRP A 105 -7.79 17.47 -8.79
CA TRP A 105 -8.53 16.72 -7.80
C TRP A 105 -7.77 15.46 -7.36
N PRO A 106 -7.96 15.00 -6.11
CA PRO A 106 -7.47 13.68 -5.68
C PRO A 106 -8.16 12.58 -6.50
N THR A 107 -7.53 11.42 -6.59
CA THR A 107 -8.02 10.28 -7.40
C THR A 107 -9.45 9.88 -7.03
N ALA A 108 -9.78 9.85 -5.75
CA ALA A 108 -11.14 9.59 -5.28
C ALA A 108 -12.18 10.51 -5.95
N ALA A 109 -11.89 11.80 -6.03
CA ALA A 109 -12.78 12.79 -6.63
C ALA A 109 -12.89 12.62 -8.14
N VAL A 110 -11.83 12.25 -8.84
CA VAL A 110 -11.88 11.96 -10.28
C VAL A 110 -12.74 10.72 -10.56
N ILE A 111 -12.71 9.71 -9.70
CA ILE A 111 -13.58 8.53 -9.78
C ILE A 111 -15.04 8.94 -9.54
N ASP A 112 -15.33 9.75 -8.51
CA ASP A 112 -16.68 10.27 -8.26
C ASP A 112 -17.21 11.06 -9.48
N TRP A 113 -16.35 11.89 -10.09
CA TRP A 113 -16.69 12.66 -11.28
C TRP A 113 -17.03 11.77 -12.47
N LEU A 114 -16.21 10.76 -12.75
CA LEU A 114 -16.46 9.80 -13.82
C LEU A 114 -17.79 9.08 -13.61
N ASN A 115 -18.06 8.61 -12.40
CA ASN A 115 -19.30 7.93 -12.04
C ASN A 115 -20.51 8.85 -12.16
N LEU A 116 -20.41 10.08 -11.66
CA LEU A 116 -21.45 11.10 -11.77
C LEU A 116 -21.80 11.39 -13.23
N LEU A 117 -20.81 11.70 -14.05
CA LEU A 117 -21.04 11.97 -15.48
C LEU A 117 -21.75 10.81 -16.19
N ARG A 118 -21.33 9.57 -15.94
CA ARG A 118 -21.96 8.39 -16.56
C ARG A 118 -23.40 8.21 -16.15
N ARG A 119 -23.71 8.40 -14.84
CA ARG A 119 -25.08 8.32 -14.35
C ARG A 119 -25.97 9.41 -14.92
N LEU A 120 -25.43 10.63 -15.00
CA LEU A 120 -26.18 11.74 -15.63
C LEU A 120 -26.47 11.46 -17.12
N ARG A 121 -25.51 10.84 -17.82
CA ARG A 121 -25.72 10.43 -19.21
C ARG A 121 -26.81 9.35 -19.32
N ALA A 122 -26.79 8.36 -18.43
CA ALA A 122 -27.80 7.30 -18.40
C ALA A 122 -29.19 7.79 -17.99
N GLN A 123 -29.27 8.94 -17.30
CA GLN A 123 -30.51 9.61 -16.89
C GLN A 123 -30.94 10.73 -17.85
N ASP A 124 -30.30 10.85 -19.01
CA ASP A 124 -30.54 11.90 -20.03
C ASP A 124 -30.45 13.33 -19.47
N ILE A 125 -29.66 13.55 -18.43
CA ILE A 125 -29.39 14.87 -17.87
C ILE A 125 -28.30 15.56 -18.69
N ALA A 126 -28.64 16.67 -19.32
CA ALA A 126 -27.72 17.43 -20.17
C ALA A 126 -26.56 18.04 -19.39
N VAL A 127 -25.34 17.71 -19.80
CA VAL A 127 -24.08 18.29 -19.31
C VAL A 127 -23.28 18.83 -20.50
N PRO A 128 -22.83 20.09 -20.49
CA PRO A 128 -21.98 20.62 -21.55
C PRO A 128 -20.73 19.73 -21.75
N ASP A 129 -20.37 19.47 -23.01
CA ASP A 129 -19.20 18.66 -23.40
C ASP A 129 -19.14 17.28 -22.74
N HIS A 130 -20.28 16.64 -22.50
CA HIS A 130 -20.43 15.44 -21.68
C HIS A 130 -19.42 14.33 -22.03
N ALA A 131 -19.36 13.94 -23.32
CA ALA A 131 -18.46 12.89 -23.80
C ALA A 131 -16.98 13.25 -23.55
N ARG A 132 -16.60 14.49 -23.87
CA ARG A 132 -15.22 14.98 -23.62
C ARG A 132 -14.83 14.96 -22.14
N ARG A 133 -15.76 15.31 -21.26
CA ARG A 133 -15.51 15.30 -19.80
C ARG A 133 -15.31 13.88 -19.27
N ILE A 134 -16.09 12.90 -19.77
CA ILE A 134 -15.90 11.48 -19.44
C ILE A 134 -14.51 11.01 -19.90
N GLU A 135 -14.16 11.32 -21.16
CA GLU A 135 -12.86 10.95 -21.70
C GLU A 135 -11.70 11.58 -20.91
N GLN A 136 -11.79 12.86 -20.57
CA GLN A 136 -10.82 13.56 -19.74
C GLN A 136 -10.65 12.88 -18.37
N ALA A 137 -11.75 12.53 -17.69
CA ALA A 137 -11.69 11.83 -16.41
C ALA A 137 -11.00 10.47 -16.52
N GLN A 138 -11.29 9.71 -17.58
CA GLN A 138 -10.62 8.44 -17.85
C GLN A 138 -9.12 8.61 -18.13
N GLN A 139 -8.73 9.61 -18.91
CA GLN A 139 -7.32 9.91 -19.20
C GLN A 139 -6.55 10.28 -17.92
N ILE A 140 -7.14 11.12 -17.05
CA ILE A 140 -6.54 11.47 -15.77
C ILE A 140 -6.34 10.21 -14.91
N LEU A 141 -7.34 9.33 -14.81
CA LEU A 141 -7.22 8.08 -14.04
C LEU A 141 -6.14 7.16 -14.62
N ARG A 142 -6.09 7.02 -15.96
CA ARG A 142 -5.04 6.21 -16.60
C ARG A 142 -3.64 6.77 -16.36
N SER A 143 -3.47 8.09 -16.39
CA SER A 143 -2.16 8.70 -16.14
C SER A 143 -1.62 8.50 -14.74
N ARG A 144 -2.49 8.15 -13.78
CA ARG A 144 -2.13 7.87 -12.39
C ARG A 144 -1.86 6.40 -12.10
N LEU A 145 -2.04 5.54 -13.10
CA LEU A 145 -1.80 4.11 -12.98
C LEU A 145 -0.38 3.75 -13.41
N ALA A 146 0.26 2.88 -12.65
CA ALA A 146 1.55 2.28 -12.96
C ALA A 146 1.38 0.80 -13.28
N LEU A 147 1.96 0.38 -14.41
CA LEU A 147 2.00 -1.02 -14.83
C LEU A 147 3.25 -1.68 -14.26
N GLY A 148 3.08 -2.71 -13.45
CA GLY A 148 4.15 -3.54 -12.90
C GLY A 148 3.95 -5.01 -13.26
N GLY A 149 4.55 -5.48 -14.35
CA GLY A 149 4.35 -6.85 -14.82
C GLY A 149 2.89 -7.14 -15.17
N THR A 150 2.22 -7.99 -14.41
CA THR A 150 0.82 -8.36 -14.60
C THR A 150 -0.15 -7.52 -13.77
N THR A 151 0.33 -6.55 -13.01
CA THR A 151 -0.48 -5.71 -12.11
C THR A 151 -0.59 -4.29 -12.63
N LEU A 152 -1.76 -3.69 -12.47
CA LEU A 152 -2.00 -2.28 -12.70
C LEU A 152 -2.52 -1.67 -11.40
N LYS A 153 -1.80 -0.70 -10.86
CA LYS A 153 -2.12 -0.07 -9.58
C LYS A 153 -1.89 1.43 -9.64
N PHE A 154 -2.55 2.18 -8.76
CA PHE A 154 -2.20 3.58 -8.60
C PHE A 154 -0.77 3.71 -8.10
N SER A 155 -0.02 4.64 -8.67
CA SER A 155 1.29 5.04 -8.14
C SER A 155 1.09 5.56 -6.72
N ASP A 156 1.98 5.16 -5.80
CA ASP A 156 1.92 5.57 -4.39
C ASP A 156 2.40 7.03 -4.24
N GLU A 157 1.77 7.95 -4.95
CA GLU A 157 2.06 9.37 -4.81
C GLU A 157 1.59 9.87 -3.46
N VAL A 158 2.55 10.28 -2.67
CA VAL A 158 2.38 10.89 -1.36
C VAL A 158 1.60 12.21 -1.53
N GLY A 159 0.33 12.22 -1.25
CA GLY A 159 -0.51 13.43 -1.34
C GLY A 159 -1.93 13.19 -1.84
N ASP A 160 -2.17 12.04 -2.45
CA ASP A 160 -3.50 11.69 -2.97
C ASP A 160 -4.40 10.99 -1.94
N HIS A 161 -3.88 10.75 -0.72
CA HIS A 161 -4.60 10.02 0.34
C HIS A 161 -5.28 10.99 1.29
N TRP A 162 -6.48 11.41 0.93
CA TRP A 162 -7.31 12.27 1.78
C TRP A 162 -8.00 11.44 2.86
N TRP A 163 -7.19 10.86 3.78
CA TRP A 163 -7.64 9.97 4.85
C TRP A 163 -8.74 10.57 5.73
N TRP A 164 -8.75 11.91 5.93
CA TRP A 164 -9.82 12.62 6.67
C TRP A 164 -11.16 12.59 5.93
N LEU A 165 -11.18 12.26 4.65
CA LEU A 165 -12.36 11.97 3.85
C LEU A 165 -12.58 10.46 3.64
N MET A 166 -11.91 9.60 4.41
CA MET A 166 -11.95 8.14 4.32
C MET A 166 -11.44 7.58 2.99
N ASP A 167 -10.63 8.33 2.27
CA ASP A 167 -10.01 7.90 1.01
C ASP A 167 -8.66 7.22 1.27
N SER A 168 -8.37 6.19 0.48
CA SER A 168 -7.08 5.50 0.47
C SER A 168 -6.79 4.93 -0.92
N ALA A 169 -5.54 4.61 -1.23
CA ALA A 169 -5.17 4.00 -2.50
C ALA A 169 -5.93 2.68 -2.75
N ASP A 170 -6.14 1.89 -1.69
CA ASP A 170 -6.86 0.63 -1.76
C ASP A 170 -8.34 0.84 -2.09
N ALA A 171 -9.00 1.79 -1.39
CA ALA A 171 -10.38 2.16 -1.69
C ALA A 171 -10.53 2.71 -3.11
N ASN A 172 -9.57 3.53 -3.56
CA ASN A 172 -9.55 4.08 -4.92
C ASN A 172 -9.41 2.99 -5.98
N ALA A 173 -8.55 1.97 -5.76
CA ALA A 173 -8.40 0.84 -6.67
C ALA A 173 -9.72 0.06 -6.81
N ALA A 174 -10.38 -0.28 -5.71
CA ALA A 174 -11.67 -0.97 -5.72
C ALA A 174 -12.77 -0.14 -6.41
N ARG A 175 -12.84 1.15 -6.11
CA ARG A 175 -13.81 2.08 -6.72
C ARG A 175 -13.56 2.29 -8.21
N LEU A 176 -12.28 2.28 -8.66
CA LEU A 176 -11.97 2.32 -10.09
C LEU A 176 -12.45 1.05 -10.79
N ILE A 177 -12.20 -0.13 -10.22
CA ILE A 177 -12.71 -1.40 -10.76
C ILE A 177 -14.21 -1.30 -11.00
N LEU A 178 -14.98 -0.85 -10.01
CA LEU A 178 -16.42 -0.65 -10.14
C LEU A 178 -16.78 0.36 -11.22
N ALA A 179 -16.07 1.48 -11.27
CA ALA A 179 -16.32 2.54 -12.22
C ALA A 179 -16.10 2.11 -13.68
N VAL A 180 -15.17 1.18 -13.93
CA VAL A 180 -14.82 0.76 -15.29
C VAL A 180 -15.26 -0.65 -15.64
N LEU A 181 -16.03 -1.28 -14.77
CA LEU A 181 -16.45 -2.68 -14.90
C LEU A 181 -17.14 -2.97 -16.24
N ASP A 182 -17.98 -2.04 -16.72
CA ASP A 182 -18.77 -2.16 -17.94
C ASP A 182 -18.14 -1.45 -19.15
N GLU A 183 -16.92 -0.93 -19.00
CA GLU A 183 -16.27 -0.13 -20.02
C GLU A 183 -15.44 -0.96 -20.99
N PRO A 184 -15.81 -1.03 -22.28
CA PRO A 184 -15.04 -1.80 -23.26
C PRO A 184 -13.57 -1.38 -23.38
N ALA A 185 -13.30 -0.07 -23.23
CA ALA A 185 -11.94 0.47 -23.29
C ALA A 185 -11.03 0.05 -22.14
N TRP A 186 -11.59 -0.55 -21.07
CA TRP A 186 -10.86 -1.01 -19.90
C TRP A 186 -10.84 -2.55 -19.76
N ARG A 187 -11.41 -3.26 -20.71
CA ARG A 187 -11.59 -4.71 -20.66
C ARG A 187 -10.27 -5.45 -20.42
N ASP A 188 -9.19 -5.04 -21.09
CA ASP A 188 -7.88 -5.69 -20.98
C ASP A 188 -7.12 -5.24 -19.73
N ASP A 189 -7.45 -4.08 -19.16
CA ASP A 189 -6.84 -3.54 -17.96
C ASP A 189 -7.51 -4.05 -16.67
N LEU A 190 -8.78 -4.41 -16.74
CA LEU A 190 -9.59 -4.83 -15.59
C LEU A 190 -8.97 -6.01 -14.81
N PRO A 191 -8.53 -7.12 -15.43
CA PRO A 191 -7.88 -8.20 -14.70
C PRO A 191 -6.61 -7.73 -13.98
N ARG A 192 -5.83 -6.85 -14.60
CA ARG A 192 -4.61 -6.29 -14.02
C ARG A 192 -4.89 -5.38 -12.84
N LEU A 193 -5.99 -4.59 -12.89
CA LEU A 193 -6.47 -3.77 -11.77
C LEU A 193 -6.89 -4.65 -10.59
N VAL A 194 -7.63 -5.74 -10.85
CA VAL A 194 -8.07 -6.68 -9.83
C VAL A 194 -6.88 -7.34 -9.16
N VAL A 195 -5.91 -7.87 -9.94
CA VAL A 195 -4.67 -8.45 -9.40
C VAL A 195 -3.88 -7.41 -8.61
N GLY A 196 -3.79 -6.17 -9.11
CA GLY A 196 -3.15 -5.06 -8.41
C GLY A 196 -3.81 -4.74 -7.08
N ALA A 197 -5.14 -4.71 -7.01
CA ALA A 197 -5.90 -4.47 -5.80
C ALA A 197 -5.76 -5.62 -4.78
N LEU A 198 -5.86 -6.87 -5.23
CA LEU A 198 -5.68 -8.06 -4.38
C LEU A 198 -4.27 -8.15 -3.82
N GLY A 199 -3.25 -7.83 -4.61
CA GLY A 199 -1.85 -7.83 -4.18
C GLY A 199 -1.52 -6.80 -3.09
N ARG A 200 -2.44 -5.89 -2.78
CA ARG A 200 -2.30 -4.92 -1.66
C ARG A 200 -2.90 -5.43 -0.35
N GLN A 201 -3.61 -6.54 -0.36
CA GLN A 201 -4.10 -7.17 0.86
C GLN A 201 -2.94 -7.72 1.71
N ARG A 202 -3.10 -7.64 3.02
CA ARG A 202 -2.24 -8.27 4.02
C ARG A 202 -3.13 -9.12 4.92
N ASP A 203 -2.76 -10.36 5.09
CA ASP A 203 -3.56 -11.33 5.88
C ASP A 203 -5.04 -11.39 5.41
N GLY A 204 -5.27 -11.23 4.10
CA GLY A 204 -6.60 -11.30 3.50
C GLY A 204 -7.45 -10.03 3.65
N ALA A 205 -6.89 -8.90 4.09
CA ALA A 205 -7.62 -7.65 4.26
C ALA A 205 -6.84 -6.43 3.72
N TRP A 206 -7.54 -5.40 3.31
CA TRP A 206 -6.96 -4.08 3.05
C TRP A 206 -6.85 -3.26 4.34
N SER A 207 -6.03 -2.22 4.30
CA SER A 207 -5.62 -1.43 5.47
C SER A 207 -6.75 -0.65 6.15
N THR A 208 -7.85 -0.34 5.47
CA THR A 208 -8.95 0.47 6.00
C THR A 208 -10.31 -0.21 5.85
N THR A 209 -11.25 0.12 6.75
CA THR A 209 -12.64 -0.39 6.69
C THR A 209 -13.31 -0.03 5.37
N THR A 210 -13.11 1.20 4.88
CA THR A 210 -13.67 1.64 3.59
C THR A 210 -13.07 0.90 2.41
N ALA A 211 -11.78 0.58 2.44
CA ALA A 211 -11.15 -0.23 1.41
C ALA A 211 -11.67 -1.67 1.39
N ASN A 212 -11.86 -2.28 2.56
CA ASN A 212 -12.46 -3.61 2.66
C ASN A 212 -13.91 -3.63 2.15
N LEU A 213 -14.70 -2.62 2.48
CA LEU A 213 -16.07 -2.50 2.01
C LEU A 213 -16.15 -2.36 0.49
N TRP A 214 -15.42 -1.39 -0.09
CA TRP A 214 -15.39 -1.19 -1.53
C TRP A 214 -14.75 -2.38 -2.27
N GLY A 215 -13.71 -2.98 -1.67
CA GLY A 215 -13.05 -4.17 -2.21
C GLY A 215 -13.99 -5.37 -2.31
N ALA A 216 -14.74 -5.65 -1.25
CA ALA A 216 -15.73 -6.73 -1.25
C ALA A 216 -16.80 -6.51 -2.35
N ILE A 217 -17.36 -5.29 -2.44
CA ILE A 217 -18.35 -4.95 -3.48
C ILE A 217 -17.75 -5.09 -4.89
N ALA A 218 -16.51 -4.61 -5.10
CA ALA A 218 -15.85 -4.65 -6.39
C ALA A 218 -15.57 -6.09 -6.84
N LEU A 219 -15.07 -6.92 -5.95
CA LEU A 219 -14.78 -8.32 -6.25
C LEU A 219 -16.05 -9.14 -6.49
N ASP A 220 -17.10 -8.91 -5.71
CA ASP A 220 -18.39 -9.57 -5.90
C ASP A 220 -18.96 -9.28 -7.30
N LYS A 221 -19.03 -8.00 -7.69
CA LYS A 221 -19.52 -7.60 -9.03
C LYS A 221 -18.59 -8.05 -10.16
N PHE A 222 -17.27 -8.03 -9.95
CA PHE A 222 -16.32 -8.53 -10.93
C PHE A 222 -16.51 -10.04 -11.13
N SER A 223 -16.58 -10.82 -10.05
CA SER A 223 -16.79 -12.25 -10.08
C SER A 223 -18.12 -12.62 -10.76
N ALA A 224 -19.22 -11.95 -10.39
CA ALA A 224 -20.51 -12.15 -11.02
C ALA A 224 -20.48 -11.94 -12.54
N LYS A 225 -19.67 -11.00 -13.01
CA LYS A 225 -19.58 -10.67 -14.45
C LYS A 225 -18.61 -11.55 -15.23
N PHE A 226 -17.42 -11.82 -14.67
CA PHE A 226 -16.32 -12.45 -15.41
C PHE A 226 -16.04 -13.90 -15.00
N GLU A 227 -16.52 -14.33 -13.83
CA GLU A 227 -16.27 -15.65 -13.24
C GLU A 227 -17.57 -16.46 -13.06
N SER A 228 -18.65 -16.07 -13.74
CA SER A 228 -19.95 -16.75 -13.67
C SER A 228 -19.90 -18.21 -14.14
N GLN A 229 -18.90 -18.57 -14.96
CA GLN A 229 -18.69 -19.93 -15.42
C GLN A 229 -17.56 -20.58 -14.60
N ALA A 230 -17.94 -21.50 -13.71
CA ALA A 230 -16.95 -22.27 -12.94
C ALA A 230 -15.99 -23.05 -13.84
N PRO A 231 -14.70 -23.13 -13.52
CA PRO A 231 -13.76 -23.97 -14.23
C PRO A 231 -14.17 -25.46 -14.15
N THR A 232 -14.02 -26.17 -15.27
CA THR A 232 -14.23 -27.63 -15.33
C THR A 232 -13.01 -28.32 -15.92
N GLY A 233 -12.95 -29.65 -15.84
CA GLY A 233 -11.84 -30.42 -16.37
C GLY A 233 -10.58 -30.30 -15.51
N SER A 234 -9.44 -29.94 -16.09
CA SER A 234 -8.17 -29.85 -15.35
C SER A 234 -7.25 -28.75 -15.85
N SER A 235 -6.46 -28.21 -14.92
CA SER A 235 -5.32 -27.34 -15.22
C SER A 235 -4.02 -28.10 -15.04
N ALA A 236 -3.28 -28.35 -16.13
CA ALA A 236 -1.98 -29.00 -16.10
C ALA A 236 -0.86 -27.94 -16.04
N VAL A 237 0.04 -28.12 -15.08
CA VAL A 237 1.23 -27.28 -14.89
C VAL A 237 2.47 -28.10 -15.21
N ARG A 238 3.41 -27.54 -15.96
CA ARG A 238 4.63 -28.22 -16.37
C ARG A 238 5.82 -27.26 -16.39
N VAL A 239 6.94 -27.73 -15.86
CA VAL A 239 8.24 -27.06 -15.94
C VAL A 239 9.13 -27.85 -16.90
N ASP A 240 9.56 -27.20 -17.94
CA ASP A 240 10.43 -27.80 -18.96
C ASP A 240 11.84 -27.19 -18.90
N SER A 241 12.87 -28.02 -19.01
CA SER A 241 14.23 -27.53 -19.16
C SER A 241 14.34 -26.71 -20.44
N ARG A 242 15.12 -25.63 -20.42
CA ARG A 242 15.49 -24.89 -21.63
C ARG A 242 16.86 -25.35 -22.10
N PRO A 243 16.95 -26.25 -23.10
CA PRO A 243 18.25 -26.71 -23.57
C PRO A 243 18.98 -25.54 -24.21
N SER A 244 20.22 -25.26 -23.75
CA SER A 244 21.13 -24.37 -24.44
C SER A 244 21.51 -25.02 -25.77
N GLY A 245 21.00 -24.47 -26.90
CA GLY A 245 21.43 -24.85 -28.24
C GLY A 245 20.68 -26.00 -28.93
N ALA A 246 19.52 -26.45 -28.46
CA ALA A 246 18.77 -27.51 -29.10
C ALA A 246 17.92 -27.04 -30.28
N SER A 247 18.00 -27.77 -31.39
CA SER A 247 17.10 -27.67 -32.53
C SER A 247 15.63 -27.86 -32.12
N ALA A 248 14.72 -27.11 -32.72
CA ALA A 248 13.29 -27.03 -32.40
C ALA A 248 12.46 -28.32 -32.59
N ALA A 249 13.08 -29.47 -32.78
CA ALA A 249 12.41 -30.71 -33.21
C ALA A 249 12.03 -31.71 -32.10
N ALA A 250 12.51 -31.54 -30.86
CA ALA A 250 12.14 -32.44 -29.75
C ALA A 250 11.54 -31.63 -28.59
N ALA A 251 10.41 -32.10 -28.07
CA ALA A 251 9.84 -31.50 -26.86
C ALA A 251 10.84 -31.62 -25.70
N PRO A 252 11.15 -30.52 -24.98
CA PRO A 252 12.09 -30.56 -23.87
C PRO A 252 11.60 -31.52 -22.78
N PRO A 253 12.51 -32.22 -22.09
CA PRO A 253 12.13 -33.11 -21.00
C PRO A 253 11.49 -32.31 -19.86
N ALA A 254 10.37 -32.82 -19.34
CA ALA A 254 9.72 -32.23 -18.19
C ALA A 254 10.56 -32.44 -16.92
N LEU A 255 10.91 -31.34 -16.22
CA LEU A 255 11.60 -31.41 -14.94
C LEU A 255 10.59 -31.72 -13.81
N ALA A 256 9.38 -31.19 -13.93
CA ALA A 256 8.30 -31.40 -12.97
C ALA A 256 6.96 -31.09 -13.63
N SER A 257 5.90 -31.74 -13.13
CA SER A 257 4.54 -31.45 -13.55
C SER A 257 3.54 -31.67 -12.41
N GLY A 258 2.36 -31.05 -12.53
CA GLY A 258 1.25 -31.26 -11.63
C GLY A 258 -0.07 -30.95 -12.31
N ILE A 259 -1.17 -31.42 -11.73
CA ILE A 259 -2.51 -31.24 -12.27
C ILE A 259 -3.45 -30.80 -11.13
N VAL A 260 -4.25 -29.79 -11.41
CA VAL A 260 -5.42 -29.42 -10.61
C VAL A 260 -6.66 -29.96 -11.30
N ASP A 261 -7.35 -30.89 -10.68
CA ASP A 261 -8.61 -31.47 -11.14
C ASP A 261 -9.76 -30.66 -10.54
N TRP A 262 -10.49 -29.91 -11.35
CA TRP A 262 -11.55 -29.02 -10.91
C TRP A 262 -12.77 -29.74 -10.33
N ALA A 263 -12.98 -30.99 -10.67
CA ALA A 263 -14.03 -31.80 -10.06
C ALA A 263 -13.72 -32.14 -8.58
N LYS A 264 -12.45 -32.30 -8.26
CA LYS A 264 -11.97 -32.60 -6.90
C LYS A 264 -11.66 -31.34 -6.08
N GLN A 265 -11.30 -30.25 -6.75
CA GLN A 265 -10.83 -29.00 -6.16
C GLN A 265 -11.58 -27.79 -6.74
N PRO A 266 -12.92 -27.69 -6.55
CA PRO A 266 -13.73 -26.64 -7.18
C PRO A 266 -13.39 -25.23 -6.71
N ALA A 267 -12.82 -25.09 -5.52
CA ALA A 267 -12.36 -23.81 -4.96
C ALA A 267 -10.93 -23.41 -5.40
N GLY A 268 -10.29 -24.24 -6.23
CA GLY A 268 -8.89 -24.05 -6.62
C GLY A 268 -7.94 -25.04 -5.95
N GLY A 269 -6.73 -25.12 -6.46
CA GLY A 269 -5.68 -25.98 -5.95
C GLY A 269 -4.31 -25.36 -6.08
N SER A 270 -3.32 -25.95 -5.43
CA SER A 270 -1.92 -25.55 -5.55
C SER A 270 -1.04 -26.71 -6.00
N VAL A 271 -0.04 -26.42 -6.81
CA VAL A 271 0.97 -27.35 -7.25
C VAL A 271 2.33 -26.84 -6.80
N MET A 272 3.00 -27.61 -5.94
CA MET A 272 4.37 -27.33 -5.54
C MET A 272 5.33 -27.93 -6.57
N LEU A 273 6.19 -27.11 -7.11
CA LEU A 273 7.19 -27.52 -8.11
C LEU A 273 8.59 -27.26 -7.54
N PRO A 274 9.55 -28.15 -7.77
CA PRO A 274 10.93 -27.92 -7.36
C PRO A 274 11.54 -26.75 -8.10
N TRP A 275 12.44 -26.02 -7.45
CA TRP A 275 13.18 -24.93 -8.07
C TRP A 275 14.15 -25.50 -9.11
N PRO A 276 14.09 -25.12 -10.37
CA PRO A 276 15.01 -25.63 -11.40
C PRO A 276 16.41 -25.05 -11.18
N ALA A 277 17.45 -25.89 -11.34
CA ALA A 277 18.84 -25.46 -11.23
C ALA A 277 19.27 -24.53 -12.39
N GLU A 278 18.66 -24.71 -13.56
CA GLU A 278 18.92 -23.95 -14.78
C GLU A 278 17.65 -23.20 -15.22
N PRO A 279 17.77 -22.18 -16.09
CA PRO A 279 16.61 -21.50 -16.65
C PRO A 279 15.63 -22.49 -17.29
N ALA A 280 14.37 -22.44 -16.85
CA ALA A 280 13.31 -23.34 -17.27
C ALA A 280 12.08 -22.56 -17.72
N THR A 281 11.20 -23.23 -18.48
CA THR A 281 9.92 -22.66 -18.90
C THR A 281 8.78 -23.30 -18.12
N LEU A 282 7.99 -22.47 -17.44
CA LEU A 282 6.73 -22.88 -16.82
C LEU A 282 5.62 -22.74 -17.87
N SER A 283 4.92 -23.83 -18.15
CA SER A 283 3.74 -23.84 -18.98
C SER A 283 2.52 -24.28 -18.18
N VAL A 284 1.39 -23.61 -18.44
CA VAL A 284 0.10 -23.97 -17.83
C VAL A 284 -0.93 -24.11 -18.93
N ARG A 285 -1.68 -25.21 -18.89
CA ARG A 285 -2.71 -25.51 -19.87
C ARG A 285 -4.02 -25.87 -19.16
N GLN A 286 -5.06 -25.11 -19.43
CA GLN A 286 -6.43 -25.43 -19.03
C GLN A 286 -7.08 -26.33 -20.07
N GLN A 287 -7.68 -27.44 -19.63
CA GLN A 287 -8.50 -28.35 -20.43
C GLN A 287 -9.90 -28.42 -19.80
N GLY A 288 -10.90 -27.93 -20.51
CA GLY A 288 -12.28 -27.81 -20.03
C GLY A 288 -12.80 -26.39 -20.19
N SER A 289 -13.94 -26.08 -19.55
CA SER A 289 -14.55 -24.75 -19.58
C SER A 289 -14.04 -23.85 -18.45
N GLY A 290 -14.33 -22.56 -18.58
CA GLY A 290 -13.92 -21.54 -17.61
C GLY A 290 -12.49 -21.03 -17.80
N THR A 291 -12.17 -19.92 -17.15
CA THR A 291 -10.87 -19.23 -17.20
C THR A 291 -10.33 -19.02 -15.79
N PRO A 292 -9.72 -20.07 -15.18
CA PRO A 292 -9.23 -19.97 -13.82
C PRO A 292 -8.06 -18.98 -13.71
N TRP A 293 -7.99 -18.31 -12.57
CA TRP A 293 -6.85 -17.48 -12.21
C TRP A 293 -5.62 -18.33 -11.94
N LEU A 294 -4.45 -17.84 -12.39
CA LEU A 294 -3.16 -18.44 -12.12
C LEU A 294 -2.30 -17.46 -11.31
N THR A 295 -1.83 -17.92 -10.16
CA THR A 295 -0.78 -17.23 -9.39
C THR A 295 0.47 -18.08 -9.40
N VAL A 296 1.59 -17.52 -9.82
CA VAL A 296 2.91 -18.16 -9.74
C VAL A 296 3.71 -17.43 -8.66
N GLN A 297 4.14 -18.17 -7.65
CA GLN A 297 4.97 -17.65 -6.56
C GLN A 297 6.30 -18.40 -6.54
N GLY A 298 7.40 -17.67 -6.68
CA GLY A 298 8.76 -18.19 -6.49
C GLY A 298 9.31 -17.70 -5.14
N LEU A 299 9.78 -18.62 -4.31
CA LEU A 299 10.44 -18.32 -3.05
C LEU A 299 11.90 -18.78 -3.13
N ALA A 300 12.83 -17.85 -2.98
CA ALA A 300 14.26 -18.13 -2.96
C ALA A 300 14.96 -17.28 -1.93
N ALA A 301 15.91 -17.87 -1.19
CA ALA A 301 16.82 -17.11 -0.35
C ALA A 301 17.99 -16.63 -1.21
N ILE A 302 18.03 -15.33 -1.48
CA ILE A 302 19.08 -14.71 -2.29
C ILE A 302 19.86 -13.75 -1.40
N ALA A 303 21.18 -13.98 -1.28
CA ALA A 303 22.05 -13.03 -0.61
C ALA A 303 22.08 -11.71 -1.42
N PRO A 304 21.87 -10.55 -0.79
CA PRO A 304 21.95 -9.27 -1.50
C PRO A 304 23.38 -9.06 -2.04
N LYS A 305 23.48 -8.75 -3.32
CA LYS A 305 24.75 -8.49 -4.01
C LYS A 305 25.28 -7.08 -3.83
N GLY A 306 24.46 -6.17 -3.37
CA GLY A 306 24.76 -4.77 -3.15
C GLY A 306 23.66 -4.08 -2.36
N PRO A 307 23.83 -2.77 -2.03
CA PRO A 307 22.83 -2.00 -1.34
C PRO A 307 21.51 -1.95 -2.13
N VAL A 308 20.39 -2.17 -1.45
CA VAL A 308 19.04 -2.01 -1.99
C VAL A 308 18.44 -0.73 -1.40
N ARG A 309 17.82 0.10 -2.27
CA ARG A 309 17.19 1.37 -1.89
C ARG A 309 15.75 1.38 -2.41
N ALA A 310 14.80 1.16 -1.53
CA ALA A 310 13.38 1.26 -1.81
C ALA A 310 12.72 2.25 -0.83
N GLY A 311 13.12 3.52 -0.90
CA GLY A 311 12.69 4.60 0.00
C GLY A 311 13.71 4.98 1.07
N TYR A 312 14.68 4.12 1.40
CA TYR A 312 15.77 4.44 2.32
C TYR A 312 17.12 4.09 1.71
N GLY A 313 18.10 4.98 1.90
CA GLY A 313 19.51 4.70 1.69
C GLY A 313 20.21 4.38 3.01
N LEU A 314 21.16 3.45 3.02
CA LEU A 314 21.95 3.10 4.18
C LEU A 314 23.45 3.15 3.87
N THR A 315 24.21 3.70 4.81
CA THR A 315 25.65 3.61 4.85
C THR A 315 26.08 3.21 6.26
N ARG A 316 27.07 2.33 6.39
CA ARG A 316 27.55 1.79 7.66
C ARG A 316 29.04 1.99 7.81
N HIS A 317 29.44 2.62 8.89
CA HIS A 317 30.84 2.85 9.23
C HIS A 317 31.17 2.19 10.56
N ILE A 318 32.33 1.52 10.61
CA ILE A 318 32.87 0.94 11.82
C ILE A 318 34.17 1.64 12.17
N THR A 319 34.27 2.16 13.37
CA THR A 319 35.48 2.81 13.89
C THR A 319 35.93 2.16 15.18
N ALA A 320 37.26 2.07 15.40
CA ALA A 320 37.82 1.59 16.64
C ALA A 320 37.67 2.63 17.75
N VAL A 321 37.13 2.25 18.89
CA VAL A 321 37.11 3.04 20.13
C VAL A 321 38.28 2.62 21.02
N SER A 322 38.52 1.33 21.18
CA SER A 322 39.65 0.73 21.86
C SER A 322 40.05 -0.52 21.09
N ARG A 323 41.29 -0.58 20.62
CA ARG A 323 41.77 -1.67 19.79
C ARG A 323 43.20 -2.04 20.19
N LYS A 324 43.46 -3.32 20.47
CA LYS A 324 44.74 -3.83 20.90
C LYS A 324 45.79 -3.81 19.76
N ASP A 325 45.35 -4.26 18.57
CA ASP A 325 46.20 -4.36 17.38
C ASP A 325 45.60 -3.51 16.25
N PRO A 326 46.27 -2.49 15.76
CA PRO A 326 45.74 -1.62 14.69
C PRO A 326 45.38 -2.35 13.39
N SER A 327 45.95 -3.54 13.14
CA SER A 327 45.79 -4.27 11.89
C SER A 327 44.61 -5.24 11.93
N ARG A 328 44.13 -5.70 13.11
CA ARG A 328 43.09 -6.74 13.27
C ARG A 328 42.26 -6.53 14.51
N TRP A 329 41.02 -6.99 14.48
CA TRP A 329 40.18 -7.02 15.65
C TRP A 329 40.58 -8.17 16.57
N SER A 330 40.52 -7.96 17.87
CA SER A 330 40.86 -8.94 18.89
C SER A 330 39.78 -8.99 19.99
N ARG A 331 39.71 -10.07 20.68
CA ARG A 331 38.82 -10.20 21.84
C ARG A 331 39.08 -9.12 22.90
N GLY A 332 38.01 -8.42 23.29
CA GLY A 332 38.03 -7.29 24.21
C GLY A 332 38.04 -5.94 23.54
N ASP A 333 38.29 -5.87 22.25
CA ASP A 333 38.25 -4.61 21.49
C ASP A 333 36.83 -4.00 21.49
N VAL A 334 36.82 -2.68 21.45
CA VAL A 334 35.58 -1.88 21.43
C VAL A 334 35.50 -1.13 20.10
N LEU A 335 34.39 -1.27 19.45
CA LEU A 335 34.11 -0.56 18.20
C LEU A 335 32.82 0.25 18.29
N ARG A 336 32.76 1.31 17.49
CA ARG A 336 31.58 2.13 17.26
C ARG A 336 31.05 1.83 15.88
N VAL A 337 29.76 1.62 15.79
CA VAL A 337 29.01 1.55 14.53
C VAL A 337 28.26 2.85 14.36
N ARG A 338 28.38 3.47 13.19
CA ARG A 338 27.62 4.62 12.74
C ARG A 338 26.86 4.26 11.49
N LEU A 339 25.54 4.36 11.55
CA LEU A 339 24.64 4.18 10.43
C LEU A 339 24.18 5.55 9.97
N GLU A 340 24.32 5.83 8.70
CA GLU A 340 23.74 7.00 8.05
C GLU A 340 22.56 6.57 7.22
N ILE A 341 21.42 7.19 7.47
CA ILE A 341 20.14 6.89 6.84
C ILE A 341 19.76 8.08 5.98
N ASP A 342 19.42 7.83 4.73
CA ASP A 342 18.85 8.81 3.81
C ASP A 342 17.39 8.43 3.55
N ALA A 343 16.46 9.12 4.23
CA ALA A 343 15.04 8.92 4.10
C ALA A 343 14.47 9.78 2.97
N GLN A 344 13.83 9.18 1.98
CA GLN A 344 13.27 9.89 0.83
C GLN A 344 11.91 10.51 1.09
N THR A 345 11.20 10.04 2.12
CA THR A 345 9.86 10.51 2.49
C THR A 345 9.67 10.42 4.00
N ASP A 346 8.67 11.17 4.51
CA ASP A 346 8.23 11.08 5.90
C ASP A 346 7.53 9.74 6.12
N MET A 347 7.92 9.01 7.16
CA MET A 347 7.28 7.74 7.53
C MET A 347 7.07 7.63 9.02
N SER A 348 5.98 6.96 9.39
CA SER A 348 5.72 6.55 10.77
C SER A 348 6.08 5.08 10.97
N TRP A 349 6.45 4.74 12.18
CA TRP A 349 6.79 3.37 12.60
C TRP A 349 7.86 2.71 11.74
N VAL A 350 9.06 3.27 11.81
CA VAL A 350 10.23 2.78 11.09
C VAL A 350 11.17 2.05 12.04
N VAL A 351 11.67 0.88 11.63
CA VAL A 351 12.69 0.14 12.38
C VAL A 351 14.00 0.06 11.60
N VAL A 352 15.09 0.39 12.27
CA VAL A 352 16.47 0.14 11.82
C VAL A 352 16.99 -1.07 12.58
N SER A 353 17.47 -2.09 11.89
CA SER A 353 18.04 -3.30 12.46
C SER A 353 19.47 -3.50 11.94
N ASP A 354 20.45 -3.45 12.81
CA ASP A 354 21.86 -3.70 12.48
C ASP A 354 22.38 -4.92 13.23
N PRO A 355 22.96 -5.90 12.53
CA PRO A 355 23.40 -7.14 13.16
C PRO A 355 24.64 -6.93 14.04
N VAL A 356 24.68 -7.67 15.13
CA VAL A 356 25.78 -7.70 16.10
C VAL A 356 26.57 -9.00 15.93
N PRO A 357 27.91 -8.97 15.91
CA PRO A 357 28.71 -10.22 15.89
C PRO A 357 28.37 -11.13 17.06
N GLY A 358 28.29 -12.42 16.83
CA GLY A 358 28.00 -13.40 17.88
C GLY A 358 28.95 -13.27 19.07
N GLY A 359 28.40 -13.24 20.28
CA GLY A 359 29.15 -13.07 21.51
C GLY A 359 29.63 -11.66 21.82
N ALA A 360 29.33 -10.64 20.96
CA ALA A 360 29.60 -9.26 21.32
C ALA A 360 28.53 -8.70 22.26
N THR A 361 28.89 -7.65 23.01
CA THR A 361 27.97 -6.98 23.93
C THR A 361 27.83 -5.52 23.56
N LEU A 362 26.59 -5.07 23.41
CA LEU A 362 26.25 -3.66 23.23
C LEU A 362 26.54 -2.90 24.53
N LEU A 363 27.33 -1.81 24.42
CA LEU A 363 27.72 -0.98 25.56
C LEU A 363 26.73 0.17 25.73
N GLY A 364 26.55 0.60 27.00
CA GLY A 364 25.64 1.66 27.37
C GLY A 364 24.23 1.14 27.66
N SER A 365 23.66 1.55 28.78
CA SER A 365 22.34 1.13 29.24
C SER A 365 21.21 2.03 28.78
N GLY A 366 21.52 3.20 28.21
CA GLY A 366 20.53 4.25 27.98
C GLY A 366 20.06 4.97 29.26
N LEU A 367 20.51 4.52 30.43
CA LEU A 367 20.09 5.00 31.76
C LEU A 367 21.18 5.90 32.35
N GLY A 368 21.39 7.08 31.94
CA GLY A 368 22.14 8.20 32.57
C GLY A 368 23.46 7.99 33.35
N ARG A 369 23.88 6.73 33.65
CA ARG A 369 25.10 6.33 34.37
C ARG A 369 26.03 5.45 33.55
N ASP A 370 26.13 5.74 32.27
CA ASP A 370 27.01 4.98 31.38
C ASP A 370 28.47 5.34 31.60
N SER A 371 29.37 4.36 31.36
CA SER A 371 30.80 4.60 31.41
C SER A 371 31.22 5.72 30.46
N ALA A 372 32.35 6.39 30.71
CA ALA A 372 32.88 7.46 29.87
C ALA A 372 33.00 7.08 28.39
N ILE A 373 33.23 5.78 28.09
CA ILE A 373 33.29 5.22 26.74
C ILE A 373 31.90 5.22 26.08
N ALA A 374 30.84 4.93 26.83
CA ALA A 374 29.47 4.94 26.31
C ALA A 374 28.87 6.35 26.26
N ALA A 375 29.35 7.27 27.13
CA ALA A 375 28.93 8.67 27.15
C ALA A 375 29.44 9.46 25.93
N GLN A 376 30.59 9.10 25.39
CA GLN A 376 31.13 9.71 24.15
C GLN A 376 30.23 9.47 22.91
N SER A 377 29.32 8.50 22.97
CA SER A 377 28.36 8.22 21.90
C SER A 377 27.21 9.24 21.83
N ARG A 378 26.96 10.03 22.89
CA ARG A 378 25.82 10.96 22.98
C ARG A 378 26.12 12.39 22.56
N SER A 379 27.38 12.75 22.42
CA SER A 379 27.77 14.13 22.10
C SER A 379 27.57 14.54 20.63
N SER A 380 27.12 13.61 19.78
CA SER A 380 26.88 13.87 18.34
C SER A 380 25.39 13.94 17.94
N GLU A 381 24.45 13.90 18.91
CA GLU A 381 23.01 14.06 18.60
C GLU A 381 22.60 15.52 18.28
N SER A 382 23.53 16.46 18.29
CA SER A 382 23.26 17.85 17.88
C SER A 382 23.87 18.12 16.51
N ASP A 383 23.31 17.59 15.47
CA ASP A 383 23.33 18.24 14.15
C ASP A 383 22.33 17.55 13.24
N THR A 384 21.30 18.24 12.85
CA THR A 384 21.07 18.77 11.51
C THR A 384 19.60 18.76 11.12
N ASP A 385 19.13 19.83 10.63
CA ASP A 385 18.20 20.21 9.54
C ASP A 385 17.08 19.28 9.03
N ALA A 386 16.88 18.09 9.57
CA ALA A 386 15.68 17.31 9.33
C ALA A 386 14.79 17.44 10.57
N GLY A 387 13.53 17.80 10.39
CA GLY A 387 12.55 17.91 11.47
C GLY A 387 12.70 16.77 12.47
N SER A 388 12.56 17.06 13.76
CA SER A 388 12.91 16.19 14.89
C SER A 388 12.35 14.77 14.69
N ALA A 389 13.24 13.80 14.41
CA ALA A 389 12.88 12.38 14.39
C ALA A 389 12.48 11.95 15.81
N TRP A 390 11.32 11.31 15.94
CA TRP A 390 10.87 10.82 17.22
C TRP A 390 11.27 9.36 17.40
N THR A 391 12.33 9.11 18.18
CA THR A 391 12.78 7.78 18.59
C THR A 391 11.81 7.27 19.66
N ALA A 392 11.16 6.14 19.38
CA ALA A 392 10.24 5.50 20.31
C ALA A 392 10.97 4.55 21.25
N TYR A 393 11.94 3.74 20.74
CA TYR A 393 12.61 2.72 21.54
C TYR A 393 13.92 2.24 20.90
N ASP A 394 14.92 1.90 21.72
CA ASP A 394 16.15 1.19 21.33
C ASP A 394 16.15 -0.22 21.92
N GLU A 395 16.14 -1.22 21.07
CA GLU A 395 16.28 -2.63 21.44
C GLU A 395 17.76 -3.05 21.32
N ARG A 396 18.27 -3.68 22.36
CA ARG A 396 19.64 -4.20 22.43
C ARG A 396 19.60 -5.70 22.69
N SER A 397 19.71 -6.47 21.63
CA SER A 397 19.71 -7.94 21.72
C SER A 397 21.08 -8.52 21.40
N PHE A 398 21.24 -9.82 21.61
CA PHE A 398 22.46 -10.53 21.23
C PHE A 398 22.66 -10.65 19.71
N GLU A 399 21.59 -10.46 18.95
CA GLU A 399 21.56 -10.64 17.50
C GLU A 399 21.71 -9.32 16.75
N ALA A 400 21.12 -8.24 17.30
CA ALA A 400 21.04 -6.95 16.62
C ALA A 400 20.88 -5.78 17.61
N PHE A 401 21.33 -4.62 17.18
CA PHE A 401 20.84 -3.34 17.66
C PHE A 401 19.65 -2.92 16.77
N ARG A 402 18.52 -2.57 17.41
CA ARG A 402 17.36 -2.04 16.68
C ARG A 402 16.93 -0.71 17.28
N ARG A 403 16.64 0.25 16.40
CA ARG A 403 16.04 1.54 16.77
C ARG A 403 14.69 1.67 16.10
N TYR A 404 13.68 1.94 16.89
CA TYR A 404 12.31 2.15 16.47
C TYR A 404 12.00 3.63 16.50
N TYR A 405 11.53 4.16 15.38
CA TYR A 405 11.04 5.52 15.25
C TYR A 405 9.52 5.51 15.20
N GLY A 406 8.84 6.30 16.03
CA GLY A 406 7.42 6.59 15.89
C GLY A 406 7.17 7.46 14.65
N GLN A 407 8.12 8.35 14.34
CA GLN A 407 8.13 9.15 13.11
C GLN A 407 9.58 9.38 12.68
N LEU A 408 9.87 9.14 11.41
CA LEU A 408 11.13 9.43 10.76
C LEU A 408 10.87 10.37 9.57
N PRO A 409 11.19 11.67 9.68
CA PRO A 409 11.03 12.62 8.59
C PRO A 409 11.97 12.33 7.42
N ARG A 410 11.60 12.83 6.24
CA ARG A 410 12.50 12.89 5.09
C ARG A 410 13.80 13.62 5.46
N GLY A 411 14.93 13.09 5.01
CA GLY A 411 16.23 13.70 5.24
C GLY A 411 17.29 12.71 5.73
N ARG A 412 18.39 13.23 6.23
CA ARG A 412 19.51 12.43 6.74
C ARG A 412 19.39 12.24 8.24
N HIS A 413 19.52 10.99 8.68
CA HIS A 413 19.52 10.63 10.09
C HIS A 413 20.73 9.77 10.41
N VAL A 414 21.18 9.84 11.66
CA VAL A 414 22.35 9.11 12.13
C VAL A 414 21.97 8.25 13.34
N VAL A 415 22.40 7.01 13.33
CA VAL A 415 22.28 6.09 14.44
C VAL A 415 23.68 5.63 14.84
N GLU A 416 24.05 5.83 16.09
CA GLU A 416 25.35 5.36 16.61
C GLU A 416 25.15 4.47 17.82
N TYR A 417 25.98 3.45 17.90
CA TYR A 417 26.08 2.60 19.07
C TYR A 417 27.48 1.99 19.19
N THR A 418 27.82 1.53 20.37
CA THR A 418 29.13 0.97 20.69
C THR A 418 28.97 -0.47 21.16
N LEU A 419 29.88 -1.33 20.74
CA LEU A 419 29.90 -2.73 21.17
C LEU A 419 31.33 -3.19 21.51
N ARG A 420 31.41 -4.23 22.36
CA ARG A 420 32.65 -4.93 22.71
C ARG A 420 32.64 -6.31 22.11
N LEU A 421 33.73 -6.72 21.48
CA LEU A 421 33.94 -8.04 20.93
C LEU A 421 34.44 -8.99 22.06
N ASN A 422 33.61 -9.93 22.49
CA ASN A 422 33.95 -10.80 23.61
C ASN A 422 34.34 -12.23 23.19
N ALA A 423 34.07 -12.59 21.94
CA ALA A 423 34.39 -13.91 21.38
C ALA A 423 35.34 -13.78 20.19
N ALA A 424 36.32 -14.69 20.11
CA ALA A 424 37.17 -14.84 18.93
C ALA A 424 36.50 -15.74 17.90
N GLY A 425 36.73 -15.48 16.62
CA GLY A 425 36.13 -16.22 15.50
C GLY A 425 35.86 -15.39 14.28
N ARG A 426 35.31 -16.02 13.25
CA ARG A 426 34.80 -15.37 12.05
C ARG A 426 33.27 -15.31 12.11
N PHE A 427 32.73 -14.11 12.12
CA PHE A 427 31.29 -13.85 12.25
C PHE A 427 30.74 -13.31 10.92
N ALA A 428 29.91 -14.13 10.24
CA ALA A 428 29.13 -13.64 9.12
C ALA A 428 27.96 -12.82 9.65
N LEU A 429 27.78 -11.62 9.12
CA LEU A 429 26.75 -10.69 9.54
C LEU A 429 25.61 -10.68 8.52
N PRO A 430 24.34 -10.82 8.95
CA PRO A 430 23.20 -10.50 8.09
C PRO A 430 23.25 -9.07 7.58
N PRO A 431 22.46 -8.72 6.53
CA PRO A 431 22.37 -7.34 6.09
C PRO A 431 21.84 -6.40 7.19
N THR A 432 22.32 -5.16 7.19
CA THR A 432 21.66 -4.06 7.91
C THR A 432 20.42 -3.66 7.15
N ARG A 433 19.29 -3.52 7.85
CA ARG A 433 18.00 -3.22 7.24
C ARG A 433 17.29 -2.07 7.95
N ILE A 434 16.66 -1.22 7.18
CA ILE A 434 15.67 -0.23 7.64
C ILE A 434 14.37 -0.48 6.87
N GLU A 435 13.24 -0.45 7.58
CA GLU A 435 11.94 -0.61 6.93
C GLU A 435 10.83 0.14 7.66
N ALA A 436 9.82 0.55 6.90
CA ALA A 436 8.58 1.04 7.46
C ALA A 436 7.72 -0.18 7.87
N MET A 437 7.42 -0.32 9.17
CA MET A 437 6.76 -1.53 9.72
C MET A 437 5.39 -1.80 9.13
N TYR A 438 4.67 -0.74 8.73
CA TYR A 438 3.33 -0.84 8.12
C TYR A 438 3.33 -0.64 6.60
N ALA A 439 4.52 -0.40 6.00
CA ALA A 439 4.73 -0.28 4.56
C ALA A 439 6.06 -0.97 4.17
N PRO A 440 6.20 -2.31 4.38
CA PRO A 440 7.47 -3.04 4.26
C PRO A 440 8.07 -3.03 2.85
N GLU A 441 7.33 -2.59 1.85
CA GLU A 441 7.83 -2.25 0.51
C GLU A 441 8.75 -1.02 0.54
N THR A 442 8.66 -0.17 1.57
CA THR A 442 9.55 0.97 1.81
C THR A 442 10.67 0.54 2.74
N PHE A 443 11.81 0.20 2.18
CA PHE A 443 12.96 -0.31 2.93
C PHE A 443 14.30 0.11 2.31
N GLY A 444 15.35 -0.08 3.08
CA GLY A 444 16.74 -0.04 2.63
C GLY A 444 17.48 -1.24 3.21
N GLU A 445 18.36 -1.84 2.44
CA GLU A 445 19.16 -2.98 2.87
C GLU A 445 20.61 -2.83 2.43
N LEU A 446 21.53 -3.11 3.36
CA LEU A 446 22.97 -3.00 3.13
C LEU A 446 23.64 -4.32 3.51
N PRO A 447 24.23 -5.04 2.56
CA PRO A 447 25.03 -6.23 2.87
C PRO A 447 26.19 -5.93 3.80
N ASN A 448 26.45 -6.79 4.75
CA ASN A 448 27.60 -6.70 5.65
C ASN A 448 28.67 -7.73 5.29
N GLY A 449 29.92 -7.33 5.41
CA GLY A 449 31.06 -8.25 5.39
C GLY A 449 31.15 -9.05 6.68
N ALA A 450 31.86 -10.18 6.64
CA ALA A 450 32.23 -10.90 7.84
C ALA A 450 33.22 -10.09 8.68
N ILE A 451 33.16 -10.23 10.01
CA ILE A 451 34.15 -9.68 10.93
C ILE A 451 34.99 -10.83 11.51
N ASP A 452 36.31 -10.71 11.38
CA ASP A 452 37.27 -11.66 11.93
C ASP A 452 37.84 -11.09 13.25
N VAL A 453 37.74 -11.84 14.34
CA VAL A 453 38.18 -11.45 15.68
C VAL A 453 39.21 -12.47 16.18
N ALA A 454 40.41 -12.00 16.40
CA ALA A 454 41.49 -12.82 16.98
C ALA A 454 41.28 -13.07 18.49
N PRO A 455 41.89 -14.12 19.05
CA PRO A 455 41.84 -14.44 20.47
C PRO A 455 42.33 -13.32 21.41
#